data_be6d6e53b52f3756c4efc43da6e68353
#
_entry.id   be6d6e53b52f3756c4efc43da6e68353
#
_cell.length_a   1.000
_cell.length_b   1.000
_cell.length_c   1.000
_cell.angle_alpha   90.00
_cell.angle_beta   90.00
_cell.angle_gamma   90.00
#
_symmetry.space_group_name_H-M   'P 1'
#
loop_
_entity.id
_entity.type
_entity.pdbx_description
1 polymer ?
#
loop_
_entity_poly.entity_id
_entity_poly.type
_entity_poly.pdbx_seq_one_letter_code
_entity_poly.pdbx_strand_id
1 'polypeptide(L)'
;MPIFKKPAIKAEPGKKKEIPRGLFQKCPGCGQVVPEIELAQNQRVCPRCDYHQAQPAGERIQSLLDADTFVEMDADLRSIDVLQFQGMATYKDRLEKYHESTGLIDAVISGHGILDGYKVAIAVMDFGFLAATMGSVVGEKITRTIEYGTGQRCAVIIVAASGGARMYEGMLSLMQMAKTSGALARHAEEKLPYISVLTNPTTAGVMASFASLGDVIIAEPKSMIGFAGPRVIKETTHQDLPEKFQTAEFLQEHGLVDMIVHRKKLRDEISRLLSYFAAAR
;
A
#
# COMPACT_ATOMS: atom_id res chain seq x y z
N MET A 1 50.23 53.28 24.54
CA MET A 1 49.06 52.86 25.34
C MET A 1 47.92 52.50 24.46
N PRO A 2 47.45 51.25 24.33
CA PRO A 2 46.20 50.94 23.69
C PRO A 2 45.13 50.71 24.77
N ILE A 3 44.12 51.58 24.76
CA ILE A 3 43.12 51.69 25.86
C ILE A 3 41.78 50.95 25.52
N PHE A 4 41.71 50.12 24.51
CA PHE A 4 40.46 49.38 24.27
C PHE A 4 40.71 47.85 24.12
N LYS A 5 40.53 47.10 25.23
CA LYS A 5 40.25 45.66 25.17
C LYS A 5 38.78 45.48 24.84
N LYS A 6 38.44 44.91 23.65
CA LYS A 6 37.08 44.46 23.35
C LYS A 6 36.71 43.33 24.33
N PRO A 7 35.53 43.40 25.00
CA PRO A 7 35.06 42.30 25.82
C PRO A 7 34.84 41.06 24.95
N ALA A 8 35.45 39.95 25.31
CA ALA A 8 35.16 38.65 24.69
C ALA A 8 33.78 38.15 25.19
N ILE A 9 32.78 38.32 24.34
CA ILE A 9 31.47 37.69 24.57
C ILE A 9 31.67 36.17 24.38
N LYS A 10 31.78 35.43 25.48
CA LYS A 10 31.64 33.97 25.46
C LYS A 10 30.18 33.68 25.16
N ALA A 11 29.85 33.36 23.92
CA ALA A 11 28.59 32.76 23.59
C ALA A 11 28.53 31.40 24.31
N GLU A 12 27.67 31.27 25.29
CA GLU A 12 27.34 29.94 25.84
C GLU A 12 26.80 29.09 24.71
N PRO A 13 27.25 27.83 24.55
CA PRO A 13 26.68 26.95 23.54
C PRO A 13 25.23 26.73 23.92
N GLY A 14 24.32 27.43 23.24
CA GLY A 14 22.88 27.25 23.40
C GLY A 14 22.57 25.76 23.25
N LYS A 15 21.87 25.16 24.22
CA LYS A 15 21.35 23.79 24.13
C LYS A 15 20.68 23.64 22.78
N LYS A 16 21.26 22.85 21.88
CA LYS A 16 20.64 22.46 20.62
C LYS A 16 19.26 21.90 21.00
N LYS A 17 18.20 22.62 20.65
CA LYS A 17 16.85 22.07 20.78
C LYS A 17 16.82 20.86 19.86
N GLU A 18 16.69 19.67 20.42
CA GLU A 18 16.47 18.48 19.64
C GLU A 18 15.15 18.65 18.88
N ILE A 19 15.24 18.59 17.56
CA ILE A 19 14.07 18.61 16.70
C ILE A 19 13.34 17.28 16.93
N PRO A 20 12.06 17.27 17.35
CA PRO A 20 11.31 16.03 17.54
C PRO A 20 11.41 15.15 16.30
N ARG A 21 11.64 13.86 16.50
CA ARG A 21 11.69 12.90 15.40
C ARG A 21 10.33 12.86 14.69
N GLY A 22 10.34 12.77 13.36
CA GLY A 22 9.11 12.65 12.55
C GLY A 22 8.56 13.97 12.00
N LEU A 23 9.14 15.15 12.33
CA LEU A 23 8.69 16.42 11.76
C LEU A 23 9.05 16.60 10.28
N PHE A 24 10.07 15.90 9.81
CA PHE A 24 10.56 15.99 8.44
C PHE A 24 10.89 14.61 7.89
N GLN A 25 10.61 14.41 6.62
CA GLN A 25 10.98 13.19 5.89
C GLN A 25 11.86 13.55 4.68
N LYS A 26 12.85 12.69 4.40
CA LYS A 26 13.63 12.77 3.17
C LYS A 26 12.89 12.02 2.07
N CYS A 27 12.58 12.71 0.97
CA CYS A 27 11.92 12.09 -0.16
C CYS A 27 12.85 11.07 -0.84
N PRO A 28 12.43 9.80 -1.01
CA PRO A 28 13.24 8.80 -1.72
C PRO A 28 13.48 9.14 -3.20
N GLY A 29 12.56 9.88 -3.83
CA GLY A 29 12.65 10.20 -5.25
C GLY A 29 13.64 11.32 -5.57
N CYS A 30 13.65 12.42 -4.79
CA CYS A 30 14.51 13.58 -5.09
C CYS A 30 15.54 13.91 -3.99
N GLY A 31 15.52 13.19 -2.87
CA GLY A 31 16.44 13.43 -1.76
C GLY A 31 16.16 14.70 -0.94
N GLN A 32 15.18 15.50 -1.31
CA GLN A 32 14.81 16.73 -0.60
C GLN A 32 14.12 16.40 0.73
N VAL A 33 14.34 17.25 1.73
CA VAL A 33 13.67 17.15 3.03
C VAL A 33 12.34 17.90 2.95
N VAL A 34 11.25 17.22 3.30
CA VAL A 34 9.89 17.76 3.25
C VAL A 34 9.25 17.65 4.63
N PRO A 35 8.53 18.68 5.11
CA PRO A 35 7.77 18.62 6.35
C PRO A 35 6.71 17.50 6.30
N GLU A 36 6.56 16.75 7.39
CA GLU A 36 5.57 15.67 7.50
C GLU A 36 4.12 16.19 7.29
N ILE A 37 3.83 17.36 7.82
CA ILE A 37 2.52 18.03 7.66
C ILE A 37 2.21 18.31 6.18
N GLU A 38 3.22 18.78 5.40
CA GLU A 38 3.05 19.06 3.97
C GLU A 38 2.81 17.77 3.18
N LEU A 39 3.50 16.68 3.54
CA LEU A 39 3.28 15.36 2.94
C LEU A 39 1.88 14.83 3.25
N ALA A 40 1.43 14.91 4.49
CA ALA A 40 0.10 14.46 4.88
C ALA A 40 -1.01 15.24 4.15
N GLN A 41 -0.92 16.57 4.09
CA GLN A 41 -1.87 17.42 3.35
C GLN A 41 -1.84 17.15 1.83
N ASN A 42 -0.70 16.68 1.30
CA ASN A 42 -0.52 16.37 -0.11
C ASN A 42 -0.76 14.89 -0.43
N GLN A 43 -1.49 14.15 0.40
CA GLN A 43 -1.75 12.71 0.25
C GLN A 43 -0.46 11.89 0.12
N ARG A 44 0.60 12.22 0.86
CA ARG A 44 1.92 11.56 0.79
C ARG A 44 2.61 11.64 -0.58
N VAL A 45 2.22 12.57 -1.44
CA VAL A 45 2.91 12.87 -2.69
C VAL A 45 3.93 13.98 -2.44
N CYS A 46 5.17 13.76 -2.88
CA CYS A 46 6.21 14.77 -2.71
C CYS A 46 5.89 16.04 -3.50
N PRO A 47 5.80 17.22 -2.88
CA PRO A 47 5.49 18.48 -3.58
C PRO A 47 6.61 18.96 -4.50
N ARG A 48 7.81 18.36 -4.42
CA ARG A 48 8.99 18.74 -5.20
C ARG A 48 9.18 17.92 -6.48
N CYS A 49 8.88 16.61 -6.44
CA CYS A 49 9.19 15.71 -7.56
C CYS A 49 8.02 14.77 -7.92
N ASP A 50 6.89 14.93 -7.28
CA ASP A 50 5.69 14.12 -7.52
C ASP A 50 5.86 12.63 -7.21
N TYR A 51 6.85 12.29 -6.37
CA TYR A 51 7.05 10.91 -5.93
C TYR A 51 5.95 10.49 -4.96
N HIS A 52 5.25 9.40 -5.25
CA HIS A 52 4.21 8.82 -4.42
C HIS A 52 4.84 7.96 -3.32
N GLN A 53 4.88 8.48 -2.09
CA GLN A 53 5.34 7.74 -0.93
C GLN A 53 4.26 6.74 -0.45
N ALA A 54 4.65 5.76 0.37
CA ALA A 54 3.69 4.89 1.03
C ALA A 54 2.68 5.74 1.82
N GLN A 55 1.40 5.45 1.64
CA GLN A 55 0.31 6.13 2.34
C GLN A 55 -0.32 5.15 3.33
N PRO A 56 -0.51 5.52 4.60
CA PRO A 56 -1.21 4.70 5.58
C PRO A 56 -2.61 4.30 5.09
N ALA A 57 -3.03 3.08 5.39
CA ALA A 57 -4.31 2.54 4.92
C ALA A 57 -5.50 3.40 5.34
N GLY A 58 -5.52 3.91 6.57
CA GLY A 58 -6.58 4.82 7.04
C GLY A 58 -6.66 6.12 6.24
N GLU A 59 -5.50 6.76 5.93
CA GLU A 59 -5.47 7.98 5.10
C GLU A 59 -5.96 7.67 3.65
N ARG A 60 -5.64 6.49 3.13
CA ARG A 60 -6.08 6.05 1.80
C ARG A 60 -7.60 5.87 1.76
N ILE A 61 -8.17 5.19 2.74
CA ILE A 61 -9.62 4.98 2.86
C ILE A 61 -10.33 6.33 2.92
N GLN A 62 -9.88 7.25 3.75
CA GLN A 62 -10.44 8.60 3.87
C GLN A 62 -10.35 9.41 2.58
N SER A 63 -9.30 9.19 1.77
CA SER A 63 -9.14 9.88 0.48
C SER A 63 -10.02 9.33 -0.64
N LEU A 64 -10.53 8.11 -0.50
CA LEU A 64 -11.32 7.43 -1.54
C LEU A 64 -12.82 7.47 -1.24
N LEU A 65 -13.22 7.21 0.01
CA LEU A 65 -14.63 7.07 0.38
C LEU A 65 -15.25 8.41 0.79
N ASP A 66 -16.57 8.46 0.74
CA ASP A 66 -17.35 9.55 1.28
C ASP A 66 -17.16 9.62 2.80
N ALA A 67 -17.14 10.82 3.35
CA ALA A 67 -16.92 11.04 4.79
C ALA A 67 -17.92 10.23 5.62
N ASP A 68 -17.41 9.63 6.70
CA ASP A 68 -18.19 8.90 7.71
C ASP A 68 -18.98 7.67 7.18
N THR A 69 -18.66 7.17 5.97
CA THR A 69 -19.36 6.01 5.40
C THR A 69 -18.60 4.70 5.57
N PHE A 70 -17.32 4.75 5.94
CA PHE A 70 -16.51 3.54 6.09
C PHE A 70 -16.92 2.74 7.33
N VAL A 71 -17.18 1.45 7.11
CA VAL A 71 -17.41 0.46 8.17
C VAL A 71 -16.35 -0.61 8.05
N GLU A 72 -15.46 -0.69 9.04
CA GLU A 72 -14.40 -1.71 9.08
C GLU A 72 -14.99 -3.10 9.34
N MET A 73 -14.45 -4.11 8.66
CA MET A 73 -14.75 -5.53 8.87
C MET A 73 -13.52 -6.25 9.41
N ASP A 74 -13.75 -7.26 10.23
CA ASP A 74 -12.68 -8.14 10.75
C ASP A 74 -11.54 -7.40 11.44
N ALA A 75 -11.84 -6.31 12.16
CA ALA A 75 -10.86 -5.44 12.80
C ALA A 75 -9.99 -6.17 13.85
N ASP A 76 -10.49 -7.22 14.45
CA ASP A 76 -9.85 -8.01 15.50
C ASP A 76 -9.09 -9.25 14.98
N LEU A 77 -9.15 -9.53 13.68
CA LEU A 77 -8.50 -10.70 13.08
C LEU A 77 -6.97 -10.54 13.08
N ARG A 78 -6.27 -11.42 13.80
CA ARG A 78 -4.83 -11.34 14.09
C ARG A 78 -4.05 -12.51 13.52
N SER A 79 -2.86 -12.23 12.99
CA SER A 79 -1.88 -13.27 12.69
C SER A 79 -1.33 -13.92 13.96
N ILE A 80 -1.12 -15.23 13.90
CA ILE A 80 -0.51 -16.03 14.96
C ILE A 80 0.66 -16.83 14.41
N ASP A 81 1.66 -17.09 15.24
CA ASP A 81 2.83 -17.87 14.86
C ASP A 81 2.60 -19.37 15.04
N VAL A 82 1.88 -19.99 14.08
CA VAL A 82 1.60 -21.43 14.08
C VAL A 82 2.84 -22.29 13.80
N LEU A 83 3.82 -21.74 13.07
CA LEU A 83 5.03 -22.46 12.67
C LEU A 83 6.18 -22.29 13.66
N GLN A 84 6.00 -21.45 14.69
CA GLN A 84 7.06 -21.09 15.65
C GLN A 84 8.34 -20.63 14.95
N PHE A 85 8.16 -19.75 13.91
CA PHE A 85 9.25 -19.32 13.06
C PHE A 85 10.31 -18.55 13.83
N GLN A 86 11.56 -19.02 13.73
CA GLN A 86 12.73 -18.40 14.32
C GLN A 86 13.72 -17.94 13.25
N GLY A 87 14.00 -16.65 13.21
CA GLY A 87 15.04 -16.03 12.40
C GLY A 87 15.96 -15.20 13.29
N MET A 88 16.35 -14.00 12.85
CA MET A 88 17.04 -13.03 13.71
C MET A 88 16.16 -12.50 14.85
N ALA A 89 14.85 -12.60 14.73
CA ALA A 89 13.82 -12.38 15.74
C ALA A 89 12.68 -13.36 15.48
N THR A 90 11.91 -13.70 16.52
CA THR A 90 10.73 -14.56 16.36
C THR A 90 9.64 -13.83 15.56
N TYR A 91 8.76 -14.58 14.92
CA TYR A 91 7.63 -13.96 14.21
C TYR A 91 6.70 -13.23 15.18
N LYS A 92 6.49 -13.79 16.37
CA LYS A 92 5.71 -13.17 17.44
C LYS A 92 6.26 -11.78 17.82
N ASP A 93 7.56 -11.67 18.12
CA ASP A 93 8.19 -10.38 18.49
C ASP A 93 8.08 -9.35 17.36
N ARG A 94 8.12 -9.81 16.09
CA ARG A 94 7.92 -8.93 14.95
C ARG A 94 6.49 -8.42 14.87
N LEU A 95 5.49 -9.28 15.04
CA LEU A 95 4.09 -8.87 15.06
C LEU A 95 3.83 -7.82 16.16
N GLU A 96 4.31 -8.07 17.37
CA GLU A 96 4.18 -7.14 18.51
C GLU A 96 4.83 -5.79 18.19
N LYS A 97 6.08 -5.80 17.70
CA LYS A 97 6.80 -4.58 17.33
C LYS A 97 6.06 -3.75 16.28
N TYR A 98 5.53 -4.39 15.22
CA TYR A 98 4.82 -3.66 14.17
C TYR A 98 3.45 -3.19 14.62
N HIS A 99 2.78 -3.95 15.48
CA HIS A 99 1.56 -3.51 16.14
C HIS A 99 1.79 -2.24 16.97
N GLU A 100 2.83 -2.20 17.82
CA GLU A 100 3.19 -1.03 18.62
C GLU A 100 3.57 0.19 17.76
N SER A 101 4.30 -0.03 16.65
CA SER A 101 4.79 1.07 15.82
C SER A 101 3.77 1.65 14.86
N THR A 102 2.78 0.88 14.42
CA THR A 102 1.77 1.28 13.43
C THR A 102 0.38 1.44 13.99
N GLY A 103 0.08 0.83 15.13
CA GLY A 103 -1.27 0.72 15.70
C GLY A 103 -2.17 -0.26 14.93
N LEU A 104 -1.67 -0.89 13.87
CA LEU A 104 -2.44 -1.83 13.05
C LEU A 104 -2.40 -3.25 13.65
N ILE A 105 -3.48 -3.98 13.48
CA ILE A 105 -3.57 -5.39 13.89
C ILE A 105 -2.86 -6.31 12.89
N ASP A 106 -2.98 -6.01 11.60
CA ASP A 106 -2.23 -6.66 10.50
C ASP A 106 -2.11 -5.69 9.30
N ALA A 107 -1.48 -6.12 8.24
CA ALA A 107 -1.05 -5.31 7.10
C ALA A 107 -2.18 -4.91 6.13
N VAL A 108 -3.44 -5.05 6.51
CA VAL A 108 -4.59 -4.65 5.70
C VAL A 108 -5.76 -4.18 6.56
N ILE A 109 -6.38 -3.08 6.15
CA ILE A 109 -7.69 -2.64 6.65
C ILE A 109 -8.73 -3.00 5.60
N SER A 110 -9.80 -3.66 6.00
CA SER A 110 -10.87 -4.14 5.13
C SER A 110 -12.24 -3.68 5.62
N GLY A 111 -13.15 -3.43 4.71
CA GLY A 111 -14.48 -2.97 5.06
C GLY A 111 -15.33 -2.63 3.84
N HIS A 112 -16.32 -1.80 4.05
CA HIS A 112 -17.19 -1.27 3.00
C HIS A 112 -17.53 0.19 3.26
N GLY A 113 -18.01 0.87 2.24
CA GLY A 113 -18.42 2.27 2.34
C GLY A 113 -19.08 2.77 1.06
N ILE A 114 -19.17 4.07 0.96
CA ILE A 114 -19.70 4.74 -0.23
C ILE A 114 -18.57 5.52 -0.90
N LEU A 115 -18.48 5.42 -2.22
CA LEU A 115 -17.60 6.23 -3.05
C LEU A 115 -18.46 6.94 -4.08
N ASP A 116 -18.63 8.25 -3.93
CA ASP A 116 -19.43 9.09 -4.82
C ASP A 116 -20.84 8.51 -5.09
N GLY A 117 -21.51 8.08 -4.01
CA GLY A 117 -22.84 7.47 -4.05
C GLY A 117 -22.87 5.98 -4.38
N TYR A 118 -21.76 5.37 -4.81
CA TYR A 118 -21.69 3.94 -5.11
C TYR A 118 -21.27 3.13 -3.88
N LYS A 119 -22.04 2.09 -3.53
CA LYS A 119 -21.65 1.13 -2.51
C LYS A 119 -20.47 0.30 -3.01
N VAL A 120 -19.42 0.19 -2.20
CA VAL A 120 -18.21 -0.56 -2.52
C VAL A 120 -17.72 -1.37 -1.32
N ALA A 121 -17.14 -2.55 -1.59
CA ALA A 121 -16.29 -3.27 -0.65
C ALA A 121 -14.83 -2.89 -0.93
N ILE A 122 -14.06 -2.59 0.12
CA ILE A 122 -12.70 -2.08 -0.02
C ILE A 122 -11.73 -2.77 0.91
N ALA A 123 -10.54 -3.12 0.41
CA ALA A 123 -9.41 -3.53 1.21
C ALA A 123 -8.18 -2.69 0.84
N VAL A 124 -7.48 -2.16 1.83
CA VAL A 124 -6.29 -1.32 1.65
C VAL A 124 -5.14 -1.89 2.44
N MET A 125 -4.08 -2.29 1.75
CA MET A 125 -2.86 -2.78 2.35
C MET A 125 -2.00 -1.63 2.86
N ASP A 126 -1.34 -1.84 4.02
CA ASP A 126 -0.48 -0.86 4.66
C ASP A 126 0.97 -1.34 4.69
N PHE A 127 1.82 -0.66 3.92
CA PHE A 127 3.24 -1.01 3.80
C PHE A 127 4.03 -0.81 5.11
N GLY A 128 3.51 -0.02 6.04
CA GLY A 128 4.10 0.20 7.36
C GLY A 128 4.13 -1.07 8.23
N PHE A 129 3.19 -2.00 8.03
CA PHE A 129 3.15 -3.25 8.77
C PHE A 129 3.82 -4.39 7.99
N LEU A 130 4.99 -4.85 8.45
CA LEU A 130 5.76 -5.95 7.84
C LEU A 130 5.91 -5.84 6.30
N ALA A 131 6.11 -4.62 5.78
CA ALA A 131 6.15 -4.32 4.34
C ALA A 131 4.88 -4.83 3.59
N ALA A 132 3.74 -4.83 4.25
CA ALA A 132 2.46 -5.34 3.78
C ALA A 132 2.56 -6.75 3.17
N THR A 133 3.41 -7.61 3.73
CA THR A 133 3.53 -8.99 3.25
C THR A 133 2.24 -9.76 3.53
N MET A 134 1.77 -10.50 2.51
CA MET A 134 0.55 -11.29 2.60
C MET A 134 0.78 -12.55 3.45
N GLY A 135 0.20 -12.59 4.63
CA GLY A 135 0.02 -13.77 5.47
C GLY A 135 -1.42 -14.25 5.44
N SER A 136 -1.74 -15.24 6.29
CA SER A 136 -3.07 -15.83 6.41
C SER A 136 -4.17 -14.81 6.69
N VAL A 137 -3.91 -13.84 7.58
CA VAL A 137 -4.88 -12.79 7.93
C VAL A 137 -5.11 -11.83 6.77
N VAL A 138 -4.05 -11.38 6.10
CA VAL A 138 -4.20 -10.50 4.92
C VAL A 138 -5.03 -11.19 3.84
N GLY A 139 -4.70 -12.45 3.51
CA GLY A 139 -5.46 -13.21 2.52
C GLY A 139 -6.91 -13.46 2.94
N GLU A 140 -7.16 -13.73 4.25
CA GLU A 140 -8.51 -13.89 4.78
C GLU A 140 -9.34 -12.62 4.67
N LYS A 141 -8.81 -11.48 5.14
CA LYS A 141 -9.50 -10.17 5.07
C LYS A 141 -9.84 -9.78 3.63
N ILE A 142 -8.89 -9.98 2.70
CA ILE A 142 -9.12 -9.73 1.26
C ILE A 142 -10.22 -10.66 0.73
N THR A 143 -10.16 -11.96 1.05
CA THR A 143 -11.18 -12.94 0.65
C THR A 143 -12.57 -12.52 1.15
N ARG A 144 -12.69 -12.19 2.43
CA ARG A 144 -13.98 -11.75 3.03
C ARG A 144 -14.48 -10.44 2.43
N THR A 145 -13.59 -9.52 2.07
CA THR A 145 -13.96 -8.28 1.37
C THR A 145 -14.59 -8.60 0.01
N ILE A 146 -13.99 -9.54 -0.74
CA ILE A 146 -14.50 -9.98 -2.03
C ILE A 146 -15.86 -10.69 -1.86
N GLU A 147 -15.96 -11.61 -0.90
CA GLU A 147 -17.20 -12.34 -0.61
C GLU A 147 -18.32 -11.40 -0.14
N TYR A 148 -17.99 -10.38 0.67
CA TYR A 148 -18.94 -9.33 1.04
C TYR A 148 -19.43 -8.58 -0.20
N GLY A 149 -18.50 -8.12 -1.07
CA GLY A 149 -18.83 -7.43 -2.31
C GLY A 149 -19.75 -8.28 -3.20
N THR A 150 -19.46 -9.57 -3.31
CA THR A 150 -20.29 -10.55 -4.04
C THR A 150 -21.69 -10.64 -3.44
N GLY A 151 -21.79 -10.88 -2.14
CA GLY A 151 -23.08 -11.02 -1.43
C GLY A 151 -23.92 -9.74 -1.42
N GLN A 152 -23.28 -8.56 -1.38
CA GLN A 152 -23.95 -7.26 -1.43
C GLN A 152 -24.16 -6.76 -2.86
N ARG A 153 -23.71 -7.50 -3.87
CA ARG A 153 -23.77 -7.13 -5.31
C ARG A 153 -23.17 -5.75 -5.58
N CYS A 154 -22.02 -5.45 -4.99
CA CYS A 154 -21.32 -4.19 -5.19
C CYS A 154 -19.90 -4.42 -5.73
N ALA A 155 -19.28 -3.36 -6.21
CA ALA A 155 -17.91 -3.38 -6.70
C ALA A 155 -16.93 -3.69 -5.55
N VAL A 156 -15.85 -4.39 -5.89
CA VAL A 156 -14.69 -4.59 -5.00
C VAL A 156 -13.54 -3.70 -5.44
N ILE A 157 -12.91 -3.03 -4.50
CA ILE A 157 -11.72 -2.19 -4.72
C ILE A 157 -10.62 -2.70 -3.78
N ILE A 158 -9.48 -3.11 -4.32
CA ILE A 158 -8.32 -3.48 -3.48
C ILE A 158 -7.15 -2.58 -3.84
N VAL A 159 -6.64 -1.87 -2.83
CA VAL A 159 -5.43 -1.06 -2.96
C VAL A 159 -4.26 -1.90 -2.45
N ALA A 160 -3.44 -2.37 -3.38
CA ALA A 160 -2.30 -3.23 -3.12
C ALA A 160 -1.04 -2.41 -2.88
N ALA A 161 -0.36 -2.73 -1.79
CA ALA A 161 1.00 -2.30 -1.48
C ALA A 161 1.68 -3.49 -0.80
N SER A 162 2.73 -4.09 -1.36
CA SER A 162 3.28 -5.30 -0.75
C SER A 162 4.70 -5.64 -1.20
N GLY A 163 5.50 -6.11 -0.24
CA GLY A 163 6.75 -6.82 -0.49
C GLY A 163 6.58 -8.29 -0.86
N GLY A 164 5.34 -8.81 -0.96
CA GLY A 164 5.05 -10.18 -1.40
C GLY A 164 4.45 -11.10 -0.35
N ALA A 165 4.71 -12.41 -0.43
CA ALA A 165 4.24 -13.40 0.53
C ALA A 165 5.03 -13.34 1.84
N ARG A 166 4.35 -13.51 2.97
CA ARG A 166 4.95 -13.46 4.32
C ARG A 166 5.72 -14.75 4.62
N MET A 167 7.03 -14.69 4.60
CA MET A 167 7.90 -15.86 4.78
C MET A 167 7.70 -16.57 6.12
N TYR A 168 7.34 -15.84 7.16
CA TYR A 168 7.14 -16.39 8.53
C TYR A 168 6.02 -17.42 8.62
N GLU A 169 5.06 -17.35 7.70
CA GLU A 169 3.91 -18.27 7.65
C GLU A 169 4.07 -19.37 6.57
N GLY A 170 5.19 -19.41 5.87
CA GLY A 170 5.53 -20.46 4.92
C GLY A 170 4.42 -20.72 3.89
N MET A 171 3.99 -21.99 3.78
CA MET A 171 2.93 -22.41 2.84
C MET A 171 1.59 -21.73 3.10
N LEU A 172 1.27 -21.33 4.34
CA LEU A 172 0.03 -20.63 4.65
C LEU A 172 -0.08 -19.30 3.89
N SER A 173 1.04 -18.58 3.74
CA SER A 173 1.10 -17.37 2.93
C SER A 173 0.89 -17.65 1.43
N LEU A 174 1.51 -18.70 0.90
CA LEU A 174 1.38 -19.06 -0.52
C LEU A 174 -0.05 -19.50 -0.86
N MET A 175 -0.71 -20.22 0.03
CA MET A 175 -2.09 -20.67 -0.17
C MET A 175 -3.10 -19.50 -0.20
N GLN A 176 -2.73 -18.32 0.31
CA GLN A 176 -3.58 -17.14 0.20
C GLN A 176 -3.73 -16.66 -1.26
N MET A 177 -2.73 -16.92 -2.10
CA MET A 177 -2.82 -16.61 -3.54
C MET A 177 -3.99 -17.38 -4.19
N ALA A 178 -4.07 -18.68 -3.98
CA ALA A 178 -5.18 -19.49 -4.50
C ALA A 178 -6.54 -19.10 -3.89
N LYS A 179 -6.56 -18.80 -2.59
CA LYS A 179 -7.77 -18.43 -1.87
C LYS A 179 -8.38 -17.13 -2.37
N THR A 180 -7.59 -16.07 -2.51
CA THR A 180 -8.05 -14.76 -3.00
C THR A 180 -8.45 -14.84 -4.47
N SER A 181 -7.70 -15.57 -5.31
CA SER A 181 -8.03 -15.78 -6.72
C SER A 181 -9.35 -16.55 -6.90
N GLY A 182 -9.58 -17.59 -6.07
CA GLY A 182 -10.83 -18.32 -6.08
C GLY A 182 -12.05 -17.49 -5.64
N ALA A 183 -11.88 -16.54 -4.71
CA ALA A 183 -12.92 -15.60 -4.35
C ALA A 183 -13.24 -14.64 -5.50
N LEU A 184 -12.23 -14.12 -6.19
CA LEU A 184 -12.41 -13.25 -7.37
C LEU A 184 -13.10 -14.00 -8.52
N ALA A 185 -12.77 -15.28 -8.74
CA ALA A 185 -13.46 -16.07 -9.76
C ALA A 185 -14.97 -16.11 -9.50
N ARG A 186 -15.40 -16.38 -8.25
CA ARG A 186 -16.83 -16.34 -7.87
C ARG A 186 -17.45 -14.94 -8.02
N HIS A 187 -16.70 -13.90 -7.72
CA HIS A 187 -17.14 -12.51 -7.90
C HIS A 187 -17.40 -12.19 -9.39
N ALA A 188 -16.50 -12.66 -10.26
CA ALA A 188 -16.64 -12.50 -11.71
C ALA A 188 -17.83 -13.30 -12.30
N GLU A 189 -18.15 -14.50 -11.77
CA GLU A 189 -19.34 -15.27 -12.15
C GLU A 189 -20.64 -14.46 -11.94
N GLU A 190 -20.67 -13.61 -10.89
CA GLU A 190 -21.78 -12.71 -10.60
C GLU A 190 -21.75 -11.43 -11.45
N LYS A 191 -20.79 -11.28 -12.37
CA LYS A 191 -20.59 -10.11 -13.25
C LYS A 191 -20.45 -8.80 -12.46
N LEU A 192 -19.75 -8.85 -11.37
CA LEU A 192 -19.49 -7.72 -10.48
C LEU A 192 -18.08 -7.19 -10.72
N PRO A 193 -17.88 -5.86 -10.75
CA PRO A 193 -16.58 -5.30 -11.09
C PRO A 193 -15.58 -5.39 -9.93
N TYR A 194 -14.35 -5.74 -10.28
CA TYR A 194 -13.20 -5.68 -9.41
C TYR A 194 -12.17 -4.68 -9.95
N ILE A 195 -11.87 -3.62 -9.18
CA ILE A 195 -10.87 -2.61 -9.49
C ILE A 195 -9.63 -2.86 -8.62
N SER A 196 -8.51 -3.17 -9.26
CA SER A 196 -7.22 -3.34 -8.60
C SER A 196 -6.40 -2.05 -8.70
N VAL A 197 -5.94 -1.52 -7.57
CA VAL A 197 -5.09 -0.33 -7.51
C VAL A 197 -3.70 -0.72 -7.01
N LEU A 198 -2.70 -0.59 -7.87
CA LEU A 198 -1.32 -0.97 -7.60
C LEU A 198 -0.51 0.24 -7.14
N THR A 199 0.07 0.16 -5.95
CA THR A 199 0.90 1.22 -5.39
C THR A 199 2.35 0.78 -5.23
N ASN A 200 3.22 1.68 -4.83
CA ASN A 200 4.66 1.45 -4.71
C ASN A 200 5.07 0.94 -3.31
N PRO A 201 5.62 -0.30 -3.20
CA PRO A 201 5.73 -1.35 -4.22
C PRO A 201 4.54 -2.32 -4.20
N THR A 202 4.29 -3.02 -5.32
CA THR A 202 3.40 -4.20 -5.36
C THR A 202 4.13 -5.37 -6.02
N THR A 203 4.56 -6.36 -5.23
CA THR A 203 5.49 -7.39 -5.71
C THR A 203 5.11 -8.82 -5.33
N ALA A 204 5.80 -9.76 -5.93
CA ALA A 204 5.80 -11.20 -5.65
C ALA A 204 4.40 -11.82 -5.61
N GLY A 205 4.07 -12.60 -4.57
CA GLY A 205 2.82 -13.34 -4.46
C GLY A 205 1.57 -12.47 -4.46
N VAL A 206 1.64 -11.20 -4.05
CA VAL A 206 0.52 -10.27 -4.15
C VAL A 206 0.27 -9.87 -5.61
N MET A 207 1.33 -9.50 -6.35
CA MET A 207 1.20 -9.20 -7.78
C MET A 207 0.76 -10.43 -8.57
N ALA A 208 1.26 -11.63 -8.23
CA ALA A 208 0.93 -12.89 -8.90
C ALA A 208 -0.41 -13.50 -8.48
N SER A 209 -1.26 -12.76 -7.77
CA SER A 209 -2.60 -13.20 -7.36
C SER A 209 -3.63 -12.09 -7.56
N PHE A 210 -4.33 -11.69 -6.52
CA PHE A 210 -5.44 -10.74 -6.63
C PHE A 210 -5.05 -9.40 -7.28
N ALA A 211 -3.81 -8.92 -7.14
CA ALA A 211 -3.42 -7.62 -7.67
C ALA A 211 -3.41 -7.55 -9.20
N SER A 212 -3.18 -8.68 -9.91
CA SER A 212 -3.20 -8.77 -11.37
C SER A 212 -4.51 -9.29 -11.97
N LEU A 213 -5.54 -9.49 -11.14
CA LEU A 213 -6.83 -10.07 -11.56
C LEU A 213 -7.97 -9.06 -11.63
N GLY A 214 -7.65 -7.75 -11.64
CA GLY A 214 -8.66 -6.68 -11.78
C GLY A 214 -9.32 -6.70 -13.15
N ASP A 215 -10.64 -6.42 -13.22
CA ASP A 215 -11.30 -6.06 -14.45
C ASP A 215 -10.77 -4.74 -15.00
N VAL A 216 -10.31 -3.87 -14.10
CA VAL A 216 -9.49 -2.69 -14.39
C VAL A 216 -8.34 -2.63 -13.41
N ILE A 217 -7.13 -2.54 -13.92
CA ILE A 217 -5.88 -2.45 -13.15
C ILE A 217 -5.32 -1.03 -13.27
N ILE A 218 -5.36 -0.30 -12.16
CA ILE A 218 -4.86 1.07 -12.05
C ILE A 218 -3.53 1.03 -11.32
N ALA A 219 -2.51 1.73 -11.83
CA ALA A 219 -1.25 1.92 -11.11
C ALA A 219 -1.00 3.39 -10.77
N GLU A 220 -0.36 3.65 -9.63
CA GLU A 220 0.19 4.98 -9.34
C GLU A 220 1.46 5.21 -10.17
N PRO A 221 1.75 6.47 -10.59
CA PRO A 221 2.94 6.79 -11.38
C PRO A 221 4.24 6.32 -10.73
N LYS A 222 5.15 5.77 -11.53
CA LYS A 222 6.48 5.30 -11.12
C LYS A 222 6.49 4.22 -10.04
N SER A 223 5.35 3.58 -9.79
CA SER A 223 5.26 2.46 -8.84
C SER A 223 6.10 1.28 -9.32
N MET A 224 6.83 0.66 -8.39
CA MET A 224 7.52 -0.60 -8.65
C MET A 224 6.52 -1.75 -8.53
N ILE A 225 6.29 -2.43 -9.64
CA ILE A 225 5.30 -3.51 -9.74
C ILE A 225 5.95 -4.69 -10.46
N GLY A 226 5.94 -5.87 -9.85
CA GLY A 226 6.54 -7.04 -10.48
C GLY A 226 6.52 -8.28 -9.60
N PHE A 227 7.01 -9.40 -10.13
CA PHE A 227 7.08 -10.65 -9.35
C PHE A 227 8.36 -10.69 -8.51
N ALA A 228 9.50 -10.88 -9.12
CA ALA A 228 10.78 -10.88 -8.43
C ALA A 228 11.38 -9.46 -8.42
N GLY A 229 11.99 -9.05 -7.31
CA GLY A 229 12.68 -7.77 -7.24
C GLY A 229 13.81 -7.68 -8.28
N PRO A 230 14.10 -6.50 -8.83
CA PRO A 230 15.13 -6.32 -9.87
C PRO A 230 16.51 -6.88 -9.49
N ARG A 231 16.89 -6.77 -8.22
CA ARG A 231 18.14 -7.33 -7.70
C ARG A 231 18.18 -8.85 -7.82
N VAL A 232 17.10 -9.53 -7.43
CA VAL A 232 17.01 -11.00 -7.49
C VAL A 232 17.11 -11.47 -8.94
N ILE A 233 16.42 -10.81 -9.87
CA ILE A 233 16.48 -11.15 -11.29
C ILE A 233 17.91 -10.99 -11.79
N LYS A 234 18.56 -9.86 -11.52
CA LYS A 234 19.94 -9.60 -11.98
C LYS A 234 20.93 -10.60 -11.41
N GLU A 235 20.83 -10.94 -10.12
CA GLU A 235 21.69 -11.93 -9.46
C GLU A 235 21.45 -13.36 -10.01
N THR A 236 20.22 -13.68 -10.44
CA THR A 236 19.87 -15.02 -10.93
C THR A 236 20.19 -15.20 -12.43
N THR A 237 19.87 -14.20 -13.24
CA THR A 237 20.01 -14.29 -14.70
C THR A 237 21.33 -13.75 -15.22
N HIS A 238 22.06 -12.98 -14.41
CA HIS A 238 23.29 -12.24 -14.78
C HIS A 238 23.09 -11.32 -15.99
N GLN A 239 21.87 -10.90 -16.28
CA GLN A 239 21.53 -9.99 -17.37
C GLN A 239 21.20 -8.60 -16.85
N ASP A 240 21.50 -7.59 -17.65
CA ASP A 240 21.03 -6.22 -17.38
C ASP A 240 19.54 -6.13 -17.72
N LEU A 241 18.79 -5.51 -16.81
CA LEU A 241 17.35 -5.33 -16.97
C LEU A 241 17.08 -4.15 -17.93
N PRO A 242 16.00 -4.21 -18.70
CA PRO A 242 15.56 -3.08 -19.52
C PRO A 242 15.42 -1.79 -18.69
N GLU A 243 15.61 -0.66 -19.33
CA GLU A 243 15.40 0.64 -18.68
C GLU A 243 13.94 0.73 -18.19
N LYS A 244 13.75 1.27 -17.00
CA LYS A 244 12.44 1.38 -16.33
C LYS A 244 11.70 0.07 -16.08
N PHE A 245 12.40 -1.07 -16.17
CA PHE A 245 11.81 -2.38 -15.91
C PHE A 245 11.04 -2.40 -14.59
N GLN A 246 9.85 -3.02 -14.59
CA GLN A 246 8.93 -3.11 -13.45
C GLN A 246 8.42 -1.75 -12.92
N THR A 247 8.45 -0.68 -13.70
CA THR A 247 7.68 0.54 -13.38
C THR A 247 6.24 0.41 -13.90
N ALA A 248 5.32 1.19 -13.33
CA ALA A 248 3.94 1.26 -13.78
C ALA A 248 3.86 1.57 -15.29
N GLU A 249 4.70 2.51 -15.77
CA GLU A 249 4.79 2.92 -17.17
C GLU A 249 5.22 1.76 -18.08
N PHE A 250 6.25 1.02 -17.67
CA PHE A 250 6.71 -0.16 -18.41
C PHE A 250 5.59 -1.22 -18.51
N LEU A 251 4.87 -1.45 -17.41
CA LEU A 251 3.79 -2.44 -17.40
C LEU A 251 2.58 -1.99 -18.23
N GLN A 252 2.28 -0.70 -18.27
CA GLN A 252 1.23 -0.16 -19.13
C GLN A 252 1.59 -0.31 -20.61
N GLU A 253 2.83 0.00 -21.00
CA GLU A 253 3.33 -0.21 -22.38
C GLU A 253 3.24 -1.69 -22.81
N HIS A 254 3.32 -2.63 -21.85
CA HIS A 254 3.23 -4.08 -22.11
C HIS A 254 1.83 -4.67 -21.86
N GLY A 255 0.82 -3.85 -21.62
CA GLY A 255 -0.57 -4.28 -21.46
C GLY A 255 -0.88 -5.02 -20.15
N LEU A 256 -0.06 -4.86 -19.12
CA LEU A 256 -0.26 -5.45 -17.79
C LEU A 256 -0.92 -4.49 -16.78
N VAL A 257 -1.03 -3.23 -17.15
CA VAL A 257 -1.73 -2.15 -16.41
C VAL A 257 -2.57 -1.38 -17.40
N ASP A 258 -3.85 -1.17 -17.09
CA ASP A 258 -4.78 -0.49 -17.98
C ASP A 258 -4.57 1.02 -17.97
N MET A 259 -4.33 1.61 -16.79
CA MET A 259 -4.16 3.05 -16.64
C MET A 259 -3.23 3.44 -15.51
N ILE A 260 -2.51 4.54 -15.70
CA ILE A 260 -1.72 5.17 -14.67
C ILE A 260 -2.46 6.42 -14.20
N VAL A 261 -2.76 6.46 -12.90
CA VAL A 261 -3.56 7.53 -12.30
C VAL A 261 -2.82 8.15 -11.13
N HIS A 262 -2.63 9.46 -11.18
CA HIS A 262 -2.08 10.21 -10.06
C HIS A 262 -3.01 10.11 -8.84
N ARG A 263 -2.47 9.86 -7.65
CA ARG A 263 -3.19 9.62 -6.40
C ARG A 263 -4.34 10.61 -6.14
N LYS A 264 -4.11 11.89 -6.39
CA LYS A 264 -5.11 12.93 -6.19
C LYS A 264 -6.33 12.85 -7.12
N LYS A 265 -6.21 12.10 -8.22
CA LYS A 265 -7.28 11.88 -9.20
C LYS A 265 -7.90 10.50 -9.08
N LEU A 266 -7.36 9.66 -8.18
CA LEU A 266 -7.75 8.26 -8.08
C LEU A 266 -9.23 8.08 -7.72
N ARG A 267 -9.75 8.89 -6.79
CA ARG A 267 -11.16 8.86 -6.41
C ARG A 267 -12.07 9.15 -7.61
N ASP A 268 -11.80 10.22 -8.34
CA ASP A 268 -12.60 10.64 -9.49
C ASP A 268 -12.59 9.59 -10.62
N GLU A 269 -11.41 9.00 -10.88
CA GLU A 269 -11.27 7.95 -11.89
C GLU A 269 -12.02 6.67 -11.49
N ILE A 270 -11.93 6.25 -10.23
CA ILE A 270 -12.70 5.09 -9.74
C ILE A 270 -14.19 5.37 -9.81
N SER A 271 -14.65 6.55 -9.40
CA SER A 271 -16.05 6.96 -9.52
C SER A 271 -16.55 6.87 -10.98
N ARG A 272 -15.75 7.38 -11.93
CA ARG A 272 -16.05 7.30 -13.36
C ARG A 272 -16.17 5.86 -13.85
N LEU A 273 -15.26 4.97 -13.44
CA LEU A 273 -15.34 3.54 -13.78
C LEU A 273 -16.60 2.89 -13.19
N LEU A 274 -16.90 3.18 -11.93
CA LEU A 274 -18.13 2.67 -11.28
C LEU A 274 -19.40 3.12 -12.03
N SER A 275 -19.42 4.34 -12.56
CA SER A 275 -20.55 4.84 -13.35
C SER A 275 -20.75 4.03 -14.64
N TYR A 276 -19.69 3.62 -15.33
CA TYR A 276 -19.76 2.77 -16.52
C TYR A 276 -20.27 1.37 -16.20
N PHE A 277 -19.77 0.77 -15.12
CA PHE A 277 -20.24 -0.54 -14.68
C PHE A 277 -21.69 -0.53 -14.18
N ALA A 278 -22.16 0.58 -13.60
CA ALA A 278 -23.54 0.72 -13.17
C ALA A 278 -24.49 0.89 -14.37
N ALA A 279 -24.08 1.60 -15.40
CA ALA A 279 -24.87 1.80 -16.63
C ALA A 279 -24.99 0.52 -17.50
N ALA A 280 -24.06 -0.44 -17.31
CA ALA A 280 -24.06 -1.71 -18.05
C ALA A 280 -24.95 -2.80 -17.42
N ARG A 281 -25.57 -2.52 -16.26
CA ARG A 281 -26.52 -3.40 -15.55
C ARG A 281 -27.95 -3.00 -15.83
#